data_8b7719554c110d5525c641492fa8e32b
#
_entry.id   8b7719554c110d5525c641492fa8e32b
#
_cell.length_a   1.000
_cell.length_b   1.000
_cell.length_c   1.000
_cell.angle_alpha   90.00
_cell.angle_beta   90.00
_cell.angle_gamma   90.00
#
_symmetry.space_group_name_H-M   'P 1'
#
loop_
_entity.id
_entity.type
_entity.pdbx_description
1 polymer ?
#
loop_
_entity_poly.entity_id
_entity_poly.type
_entity_poly.pdbx_seq_one_letter_code
_entity_poly.pdbx_strand_id
1 'polypeptide(L)'
;ENGIPYISQWIIDKKRSELIENGYSSISVDSFIKDLTGDDEVEKGDERYQLNGIFDFFDAASENLSTPKVTFEMDDGGMLKISRAGARSKHHGKIFLTNGEEWGSSEREFYGSIDLTGLFSPSSSMNKGIEELIKRFDKDPKGVAKALGLQSGNCAYCQRALTTDKSREAGYGPGCAKNYGLDY
;
A
#
# COMPACT_ATOMS: atom_id res chain seq x y z
N GLU A 1 -24.34 9.60 10.20
CA GLU A 1 -24.08 10.22 8.89
C GLU A 1 -22.66 9.85 8.49
N ASN A 2 -22.53 8.73 7.77
CA ASN A 2 -21.25 8.19 7.34
C ASN A 2 -20.87 8.89 6.03
N GLY A 3 -20.08 9.95 6.15
CA GLY A 3 -19.59 10.68 5.01
C GLY A 3 -18.49 9.91 4.28
N ILE A 4 -18.85 9.19 3.24
CA ILE A 4 -17.91 8.90 2.17
C ILE A 4 -17.46 10.27 1.63
N PRO A 5 -16.17 10.57 1.52
CA PRO A 5 -15.75 11.88 0.99
C PRO A 5 -16.41 12.11 -0.37
N TYR A 6 -17.02 13.26 -0.56
CA TYR A 6 -17.76 13.66 -1.77
C TYR A 6 -17.00 13.42 -3.08
N ILE A 7 -15.67 13.48 -3.03
CA ILE A 7 -14.77 13.22 -4.17
C ILE A 7 -14.81 11.76 -4.61
N SER A 8 -14.86 10.81 -3.68
CA SER A 8 -14.90 9.37 -3.97
C SER A 8 -16.18 8.97 -4.68
N GLN A 9 -17.32 9.47 -4.23
CA GLN A 9 -18.61 9.20 -4.85
C GLN A 9 -18.70 9.76 -6.27
N TRP A 10 -18.20 10.97 -6.50
CA TRP A 10 -18.16 11.59 -7.82
C TRP A 10 -17.30 10.79 -8.83
N ILE A 11 -16.15 10.26 -8.39
CA ILE A 11 -15.29 9.42 -9.23
C ILE A 11 -16.00 8.11 -9.59
N ILE A 12 -16.66 7.48 -8.62
CA ILE A 12 -17.43 6.25 -8.82
C ILE A 12 -18.56 6.49 -9.83
N ASP A 13 -19.34 7.55 -9.64
CA ASP A 13 -20.47 7.89 -10.50
C ASP A 13 -20.02 8.24 -11.92
N LYS A 14 -18.92 8.97 -12.06
CA LYS A 14 -18.33 9.29 -13.37
C LYS A 14 -17.88 8.01 -14.11
N LYS A 15 -17.18 7.11 -13.41
CA LYS A 15 -16.69 5.86 -13.99
C LYS A 15 -17.82 4.91 -14.35
N ARG A 16 -18.85 4.86 -13.52
CA ARG A 16 -20.09 4.12 -13.79
C ARG A 16 -20.75 4.59 -15.08
N SER A 17 -20.90 5.90 -15.24
CA SER A 17 -21.49 6.49 -16.45
C SER A 17 -20.69 6.15 -17.71
N GLU A 18 -19.36 6.29 -17.66
CA GLU A 18 -18.47 5.92 -18.78
C GLU A 18 -18.62 4.45 -19.19
N LEU A 19 -18.73 3.53 -18.22
CA LEU A 19 -18.84 2.10 -18.51
C LEU A 19 -20.21 1.75 -19.12
N ILE A 20 -21.28 2.37 -18.62
CA ILE A 20 -22.63 2.18 -19.17
C ILE A 20 -22.72 2.74 -20.60
N GLU A 21 -22.14 3.92 -20.87
CA GLU A 21 -22.09 4.52 -22.19
C GLU A 21 -21.29 3.65 -23.19
N ASN A 22 -20.30 2.91 -22.72
CA ASN A 22 -19.53 1.94 -23.51
C ASN A 22 -20.21 0.58 -23.67
N GLY A 23 -21.47 0.43 -23.26
CA GLY A 23 -22.30 -0.75 -23.53
C GLY A 23 -22.21 -1.86 -22.51
N TYR A 24 -21.64 -1.62 -21.34
CA TYR A 24 -21.66 -2.59 -20.24
C TYR A 24 -23.01 -2.57 -19.52
N SER A 25 -23.51 -3.74 -19.11
CA SER A 25 -24.74 -3.80 -18.32
C SER A 25 -24.55 -3.16 -16.94
N SER A 26 -25.59 -2.55 -16.40
CA SER A 26 -25.55 -1.94 -15.06
C SER A 26 -25.10 -2.93 -13.97
N ILE A 27 -25.54 -4.21 -14.06
CA ILE A 27 -25.16 -5.27 -13.12
C ILE A 27 -23.65 -5.58 -13.23
N SER A 28 -23.09 -5.66 -14.44
CA SER A 28 -21.65 -5.87 -14.64
C SER A 28 -20.83 -4.69 -14.14
N VAL A 29 -21.33 -3.47 -14.31
CA VAL A 29 -20.70 -2.24 -13.82
C VAL A 29 -20.73 -2.18 -12.33
N ASP A 30 -21.84 -2.52 -11.67
CA ASP A 30 -21.97 -2.54 -10.23
C ASP A 30 -21.07 -3.61 -9.59
N SER A 31 -20.96 -4.79 -10.21
CA SER A 31 -20.01 -5.83 -9.80
C SER A 31 -18.56 -5.36 -9.93
N PHE A 32 -18.22 -4.71 -11.03
CA PHE A 32 -16.89 -4.17 -11.28
C PHE A 32 -16.53 -3.03 -10.31
N ILE A 33 -17.48 -2.14 -10.02
CA ILE A 33 -17.31 -1.08 -9.01
C ILE A 33 -17.15 -1.70 -7.62
N LYS A 34 -17.94 -2.72 -7.29
CA LYS A 34 -17.81 -3.48 -6.04
C LYS A 34 -16.44 -4.13 -5.90
N ASP A 35 -15.91 -4.75 -6.96
CA ASP A 35 -14.56 -5.30 -6.99
C ASP A 35 -13.47 -4.23 -6.87
N LEU A 36 -13.71 -3.02 -7.40
CA LEU A 36 -12.79 -1.89 -7.29
C LEU A 36 -12.82 -1.23 -5.91
N THR A 37 -13.98 -1.14 -5.29
CA THR A 37 -14.18 -0.53 -3.99
C THR A 37 -13.88 -1.48 -2.82
N GLY A 38 -13.76 -2.78 -3.12
CA GLY A 38 -13.41 -3.77 -2.10
C GLY A 38 -14.52 -4.06 -1.10
N ASP A 39 -15.79 -3.95 -1.54
CA ASP A 39 -16.96 -4.36 -0.76
C ASP A 39 -17.09 -5.91 -0.66
N ASP A 40 -16.00 -6.60 -0.38
CA ASP A 40 -16.09 -7.90 0.25
C ASP A 40 -16.54 -7.65 1.68
N GLU A 41 -17.59 -8.36 2.12
CA GLU A 41 -18.17 -8.22 3.45
C GLU A 41 -17.07 -8.33 4.53
N VAL A 42 -16.66 -7.18 5.05
CA VAL A 42 -15.70 -7.08 6.14
C VAL A 42 -16.45 -7.41 7.41
N GLU A 43 -16.19 -8.59 7.99
CA GLU A 43 -16.64 -8.91 9.33
C GLU A 43 -16.12 -7.85 10.31
N LYS A 44 -17.03 -7.39 11.16
CA LYS A 44 -16.92 -6.33 12.17
C LYS A 44 -15.55 -6.15 12.81
N GLY A 45 -14.93 -5.02 12.55
CA GLY A 45 -13.72 -4.56 13.21
C GLY A 45 -13.11 -3.37 12.48
N ASP A 46 -13.89 -2.27 12.25
CA ASP A 46 -13.58 -1.47 11.16
C ASP A 46 -13.64 -0.03 11.28
N GLU A 47 -12.54 0.61 11.40
CA GLU A 47 -12.43 1.99 10.95
C GLU A 47 -11.62 2.02 9.64
N ARG A 48 -12.31 2.06 8.51
CA ARG A 48 -11.69 2.41 7.23
C ARG A 48 -11.25 3.88 7.32
N TYR A 49 -10.02 4.16 6.93
CA TYR A 49 -9.49 5.53 6.94
C TYR A 49 -8.56 5.78 5.77
N GLN A 50 -8.33 7.05 5.45
CA GLN A 50 -7.47 7.44 4.33
C GLN A 50 -6.00 7.33 4.70
N LEU A 51 -5.22 6.75 3.77
CA LEU A 51 -3.76 6.67 3.80
C LEU A 51 -3.18 7.25 2.51
N ASN A 52 -3.41 8.54 2.32
CA ASN A 52 -3.06 9.26 1.10
C ASN A 52 -1.54 9.38 0.92
N GLY A 53 -0.79 9.55 2.00
CA GLY A 53 0.66 9.65 1.92
C GLY A 53 1.32 8.36 1.46
N ILE A 54 0.83 7.21 1.90
CA ILE A 54 1.27 5.90 1.39
C ILE A 54 0.86 5.75 -0.07
N PHE A 55 -0.37 6.09 -0.41
CA PHE A 55 -0.86 5.97 -1.77
C PHE A 55 -0.02 6.81 -2.74
N ASP A 56 0.17 8.10 -2.46
CA ASP A 56 0.94 9.03 -3.29
C ASP A 56 2.40 8.60 -3.42
N PHE A 57 3.00 8.11 -2.33
CA PHE A 57 4.37 7.59 -2.33
C PHE A 57 4.54 6.40 -3.27
N PHE A 58 3.62 5.43 -3.24
CA PHE A 58 3.65 4.28 -4.12
C PHE A 58 3.24 4.62 -5.56
N ASP A 59 2.38 5.61 -5.75
CA ASP A 59 1.99 6.09 -7.07
C ASP A 59 3.19 6.71 -7.79
N ALA A 60 3.91 7.62 -7.14
CA ALA A 60 5.14 8.19 -7.66
C ALA A 60 6.22 7.14 -7.94
N ALA A 61 6.41 6.16 -7.06
CA ALA A 61 7.37 5.07 -7.27
C ALA A 61 6.99 4.16 -8.46
N SER A 62 5.72 4.08 -8.82
CA SER A 62 5.23 3.28 -9.95
C SER A 62 5.65 3.82 -11.31
N GLU A 63 6.11 5.06 -11.40
CA GLU A 63 6.72 5.62 -12.61
C GLU A 63 8.04 4.89 -12.97
N ASN A 64 8.76 4.40 -11.95
CA ASN A 64 10.07 3.76 -12.11
C ASN A 64 10.05 2.26 -11.85
N LEU A 65 9.03 1.74 -11.14
CA LEU A 65 8.95 0.36 -10.68
C LEU A 65 7.60 -0.26 -11.06
N SER A 66 7.62 -1.44 -11.63
CA SER A 66 6.38 -2.19 -11.96
C SER A 66 5.63 -2.68 -10.72
N THR A 67 6.31 -2.93 -9.62
CA THR A 67 5.76 -3.41 -8.35
C THR A 67 6.54 -2.80 -7.19
N PRO A 68 6.34 -1.51 -6.88
CA PRO A 68 7.03 -0.89 -5.76
C PRO A 68 6.63 -1.55 -4.44
N LYS A 69 7.60 -1.69 -3.54
CA LYS A 69 7.43 -2.34 -2.23
C LYS A 69 8.36 -1.74 -1.20
N VAL A 70 7.93 -1.78 0.06
CA VAL A 70 8.72 -1.45 1.24
C VAL A 70 8.54 -2.59 2.24
N THR A 71 9.60 -2.98 2.93
CA THR A 71 9.56 -4.03 3.95
C THR A 71 10.20 -3.52 5.22
N PHE A 72 9.54 -3.70 6.33
CA PHE A 72 9.96 -3.28 7.65
C PHE A 72 10.06 -4.48 8.58
N GLU A 73 11.11 -4.52 9.38
CA GLU A 73 11.20 -5.40 10.55
C GLU A 73 10.54 -4.68 11.73
N MET A 74 9.63 -5.35 12.41
CA MET A 74 8.92 -4.82 13.57
C MET A 74 9.64 -5.18 14.87
N ASP A 75 9.34 -4.49 15.97
CA ASP A 75 10.01 -4.67 17.26
C ASP A 75 9.84 -6.10 17.85
N ASP A 76 8.79 -6.80 17.45
CA ASP A 76 8.52 -8.20 17.82
C ASP A 76 9.24 -9.23 16.94
N GLY A 77 10.06 -8.77 15.98
CA GLY A 77 10.75 -9.61 14.99
C GLY A 77 9.88 -10.00 13.80
N GLY A 78 8.62 -9.59 13.77
CA GLY A 78 7.74 -9.78 12.63
C GLY A 78 8.11 -8.86 11.46
N MET A 79 7.58 -9.18 10.28
CA MET A 79 7.80 -8.37 9.08
C MET A 79 6.50 -7.70 8.62
N LEU A 80 6.59 -6.44 8.24
CA LEU A 80 5.52 -5.75 7.52
C LEU A 80 6.01 -5.41 6.12
N LYS A 81 5.35 -5.96 5.11
CA LYS A 81 5.58 -5.64 3.71
C LYS A 81 4.39 -4.91 3.14
N ILE A 82 4.64 -3.72 2.65
CA ILE A 82 3.68 -2.91 1.90
C ILE A 82 4.08 -2.97 0.43
N SER A 83 3.16 -3.37 -0.46
CA SER A 83 3.49 -3.53 -1.88
C SER A 83 2.30 -3.16 -2.76
N ARG A 84 2.57 -2.45 -3.86
CA ARG A 84 1.56 -2.11 -4.87
C ARG A 84 1.47 -3.20 -5.93
N ALA A 85 0.26 -3.59 -6.27
CA ALA A 85 0.00 -4.56 -7.32
C ALA A 85 0.32 -3.96 -8.70
N GLY A 86 1.17 -4.66 -9.45
CA GLY A 86 1.59 -4.23 -10.79
C GLY A 86 0.52 -4.41 -11.86
N ALA A 87 0.80 -3.91 -13.06
CA ALA A 87 -0.13 -3.84 -14.19
C ALA A 87 -0.72 -5.18 -14.64
N ARG A 88 -0.05 -6.30 -14.37
CA ARG A 88 -0.54 -7.65 -14.73
C ARG A 88 -1.47 -8.26 -13.68
N SER A 89 -1.61 -7.64 -12.53
CA SER A 89 -2.48 -8.12 -11.45
C SER A 89 -3.93 -7.75 -11.74
N LYS A 90 -4.87 -8.64 -11.43
CA LYS A 90 -6.30 -8.32 -11.39
C LYS A 90 -6.62 -7.21 -10.37
N HIS A 91 -5.73 -6.98 -9.41
CA HIS A 91 -5.82 -5.93 -8.39
C HIS A 91 -4.87 -4.76 -8.70
N HIS A 92 -4.59 -4.49 -9.97
CA HIS A 92 -3.69 -3.43 -10.41
C HIS A 92 -3.92 -2.11 -9.65
N GLY A 93 -2.85 -1.55 -9.12
CA GLY A 93 -2.86 -0.28 -8.41
C GLY A 93 -3.23 -0.37 -6.92
N LYS A 94 -3.90 -1.44 -6.45
CA LYS A 94 -4.13 -1.64 -5.01
C LYS A 94 -2.82 -1.87 -4.27
N ILE A 95 -2.75 -1.43 -3.02
CA ILE A 95 -1.60 -1.63 -2.14
C ILE A 95 -2.00 -2.66 -1.07
N PHE A 96 -1.15 -3.66 -0.87
CA PHE A 96 -1.37 -4.75 0.07
C PHE A 96 -0.37 -4.69 1.21
N LEU A 97 -0.87 -4.94 2.43
CA LEU A 97 -0.09 -5.05 3.66
C LEU A 97 -0.07 -6.49 4.11
N THR A 98 1.12 -7.09 4.24
CA THR A 98 1.30 -8.50 4.58
C THR A 98 2.53 -8.69 5.46
N ASN A 99 2.72 -9.90 6.02
CA ASN A 99 3.96 -10.27 6.73
C ASN A 99 5.16 -10.57 5.80
N GLY A 100 4.99 -10.41 4.49
CA GLY A 100 6.09 -10.61 3.53
C GLY A 100 6.23 -12.03 3.00
N GLU A 101 5.55 -13.01 3.58
CA GLU A 101 5.55 -14.39 3.13
C GLU A 101 5.05 -14.55 1.68
N GLU A 102 5.49 -15.63 1.03
CA GLU A 102 5.16 -15.91 -0.36
C GLU A 102 3.65 -16.15 -0.55
N TRP A 103 3.17 -15.84 -1.74
CA TRP A 103 1.79 -16.10 -2.12
C TRP A 103 1.51 -17.62 -2.07
N GLY A 104 0.46 -17.99 -1.33
CA GLY A 104 0.07 -19.40 -1.15
C GLY A 104 0.72 -20.09 0.06
N SER A 105 1.63 -19.45 0.78
CA SER A 105 2.13 -19.95 2.05
C SER A 105 1.02 -19.97 3.11
N SER A 106 0.97 -21.03 3.91
CA SER A 106 0.07 -21.12 5.07
C SER A 106 0.43 -20.14 6.20
N GLU A 107 1.67 -19.63 6.18
CA GLU A 107 2.18 -18.66 7.15
C GLU A 107 1.94 -17.21 6.71
N ARG A 108 1.37 -17.03 5.50
CA ARG A 108 1.09 -15.70 4.99
C ARG A 108 -0.03 -15.03 5.75
N GLU A 109 0.26 -13.92 6.36
CA GLU A 109 -0.72 -13.04 7.00
C GLU A 109 -1.01 -11.82 6.12
N PHE A 110 -2.29 -11.46 6.08
CA PHE A 110 -2.79 -10.28 5.39
C PHE A 110 -3.31 -9.29 6.43
N TYR A 111 -2.74 -8.09 6.43
CA TYR A 111 -3.08 -7.05 7.41
C TYR A 111 -4.06 -6.01 6.89
N GLY A 112 -4.25 -5.93 5.58
CA GLY A 112 -5.19 -5.00 4.97
C GLY A 112 -4.76 -4.55 3.58
N SER A 113 -5.61 -3.72 2.96
CA SER A 113 -5.31 -3.14 1.64
C SER A 113 -5.74 -1.69 1.55
N ILE A 114 -5.05 -0.94 0.67
CA ILE A 114 -5.40 0.42 0.29
C ILE A 114 -5.90 0.35 -1.16
N ASP A 115 -7.08 0.86 -1.41
CA ASP A 115 -7.67 0.88 -2.73
C ASP A 115 -7.14 2.04 -3.60
N LEU A 116 -7.69 2.18 -4.80
CA LEU A 116 -7.28 3.23 -5.76
C LEU A 116 -7.67 4.64 -5.33
N THR A 117 -8.44 4.79 -4.27
CA THR A 117 -8.85 6.08 -3.70
C THR A 117 -8.05 6.45 -2.45
N GLY A 118 -7.08 5.60 -2.07
CA GLY A 118 -6.31 5.77 -0.83
C GLY A 118 -7.05 5.28 0.43
N LEU A 119 -8.23 4.66 0.28
CA LEU A 119 -9.00 4.15 1.41
C LEU A 119 -8.40 2.83 1.90
N PHE A 120 -7.98 2.81 3.15
CA PHE A 120 -7.46 1.61 3.82
C PHE A 120 -8.59 0.78 4.42
N SER A 121 -8.55 -0.51 4.16
CA SER A 121 -9.43 -1.52 4.73
C SER A 121 -8.56 -2.51 5.54
N PRO A 122 -8.61 -2.47 6.89
CA PRO A 122 -7.87 -3.41 7.73
C PRO A 122 -8.46 -4.81 7.64
N SER A 123 -7.65 -5.83 7.90
CA SER A 123 -8.10 -7.22 8.09
C SER A 123 -8.20 -7.55 9.58
N SER A 124 -8.76 -8.71 9.90
CA SER A 124 -8.83 -9.24 11.27
C SER A 124 -7.46 -9.50 11.91
N SER A 125 -6.40 -9.66 11.10
CA SER A 125 -5.01 -9.84 11.57
C SER A 125 -4.30 -8.52 11.89
N MET A 126 -4.95 -7.38 11.66
CA MET A 126 -4.38 -6.07 11.99
C MET A 126 -4.21 -5.92 13.50
N ASN A 127 -3.04 -5.46 13.93
CA ASN A 127 -2.76 -5.16 15.33
C ASN A 127 -2.33 -3.68 15.50
N LYS A 128 -2.32 -3.22 16.75
CA LYS A 128 -2.00 -1.82 17.07
C LYS A 128 -0.59 -1.41 16.63
N GLY A 129 0.41 -2.29 16.73
CA GLY A 129 1.79 -1.98 16.33
C GLY A 129 1.89 -1.72 14.83
N ILE A 130 1.24 -2.56 14.01
CA ILE A 130 1.16 -2.37 12.56
C ILE A 130 0.39 -1.09 12.25
N GLU A 131 -0.74 -0.85 12.91
CA GLU A 131 -1.55 0.34 12.70
C GLU A 131 -0.78 1.64 13.00
N GLU A 132 -0.07 1.70 14.10
CA GLU A 132 0.78 2.84 14.46
C GLU A 132 1.90 3.06 13.45
N LEU A 133 2.55 1.98 12.99
CA LEU A 133 3.60 2.05 11.99
C LEU A 133 3.08 2.57 10.65
N ILE A 134 1.95 2.07 10.15
CA ILE A 134 1.38 2.54 8.89
C ILE A 134 0.90 4.00 8.97
N LYS A 135 0.32 4.44 10.10
CA LYS A 135 -0.06 5.85 10.31
C LYS A 135 1.17 6.77 10.35
N ARG A 136 2.28 6.31 10.92
CA ARG A 136 3.56 7.04 10.86
C ARG A 136 4.12 7.06 9.45
N PHE A 137 4.09 5.92 8.75
CA PHE A 137 4.55 5.81 7.38
C PHE A 137 3.71 6.65 6.42
N ASP A 138 2.40 6.75 6.62
CA ASP A 138 1.52 7.63 5.84
C ASP A 138 1.90 9.11 5.98
N LYS A 139 2.26 9.55 7.18
CA LYS A 139 2.66 10.95 7.44
C LYS A 139 4.02 11.30 6.85
N ASP A 140 4.98 10.38 6.89
CA ASP A 140 6.35 10.58 6.41
C ASP A 140 6.94 9.27 5.86
N PRO A 141 6.54 8.85 4.64
CA PRO A 141 7.03 7.61 4.04
C PRO A 141 8.56 7.55 3.90
N LYS A 142 9.17 8.67 3.55
CA LYS A 142 10.62 8.75 3.33
C LYS A 142 11.38 8.68 4.64
N GLY A 143 10.97 9.44 5.65
CA GLY A 143 11.62 9.48 6.96
C GLY A 143 11.49 8.17 7.72
N VAL A 144 10.32 7.54 7.70
CA VAL A 144 10.11 6.24 8.35
C VAL A 144 10.94 5.14 7.68
N ALA A 145 10.94 5.06 6.35
CA ALA A 145 11.77 4.08 5.63
C ALA A 145 13.26 4.29 5.88
N LYS A 146 13.71 5.56 5.95
CA LYS A 146 15.09 5.90 6.33
C LYS A 146 15.41 5.42 7.75
N ALA A 147 14.58 5.77 8.73
CA ALA A 147 14.80 5.42 10.13
C ALA A 147 14.91 3.89 10.33
N LEU A 148 14.01 3.13 9.70
CA LEU A 148 14.02 1.67 9.78
C LEU A 148 15.21 1.05 9.02
N GLY A 149 15.62 1.61 7.90
CA GLY A 149 16.84 1.21 7.21
C GLY A 149 18.11 1.44 8.05
N LEU A 150 18.15 2.53 8.81
CA LEU A 150 19.24 2.81 9.74
C LEU A 150 19.26 1.84 10.92
N GLN A 151 18.10 1.48 11.45
CA GLN A 151 17.95 0.56 12.58
C GLN A 151 18.35 -0.86 12.21
N SER A 152 17.87 -1.38 11.08
CA SER A 152 18.13 -2.76 10.64
C SER A 152 19.48 -2.95 9.94
N GLY A 153 20.10 -1.88 9.46
CA GLY A 153 21.30 -1.94 8.60
C GLY A 153 21.00 -2.42 7.17
N ASN A 154 19.74 -2.64 6.84
CA ASN A 154 19.25 -3.07 5.53
C ASN A 154 18.37 -1.99 4.89
N CYS A 155 18.42 -1.89 3.57
CA CYS A 155 17.57 -0.98 2.83
C CYS A 155 16.10 -1.39 2.93
N ALA A 156 15.21 -0.53 3.44
CA ALA A 156 13.77 -0.81 3.58
C ALA A 156 13.08 -1.16 2.26
N TYR A 157 13.62 -0.73 1.12
CA TYR A 157 13.04 -0.94 -0.22
C TYR A 157 13.43 -2.27 -0.87
N CYS A 158 14.71 -2.66 -0.78
CA CYS A 158 15.23 -3.85 -1.46
C CYS A 158 15.81 -4.91 -0.52
N GLN A 159 15.85 -4.65 0.77
CA GLN A 159 16.35 -5.52 1.84
C GLN A 159 17.85 -5.91 1.71
N ARG A 160 18.61 -5.22 0.85
CA ARG A 160 20.05 -5.39 0.75
C ARG A 160 20.75 -4.67 1.88
N ALA A 161 21.81 -5.30 2.42
CA ALA A 161 22.67 -4.68 3.43
C ALA A 161 23.27 -3.36 2.93
N LEU A 162 23.28 -2.35 3.80
CA LEU A 162 23.86 -1.03 3.54
C LEU A 162 25.38 -1.07 3.83
N THR A 163 26.17 -1.17 2.78
CA THR A 163 27.63 -1.43 2.90
C THR A 163 28.50 -0.19 2.84
N THR A 164 28.02 0.91 2.22
CA THR A 164 28.75 2.17 2.14
C THR A 164 28.29 3.15 3.22
N ASP A 165 29.19 4.03 3.68
CA ASP A 165 28.88 5.03 4.70
C ASP A 165 27.69 5.90 4.26
N LYS A 166 27.69 6.36 3.02
CA LYS A 166 26.59 7.16 2.45
C LYS A 166 25.25 6.42 2.47
N SER A 167 25.22 5.13 2.10
CA SER A 167 24.00 4.31 2.17
C SER A 167 23.55 4.08 3.60
N ARG A 168 24.49 3.90 4.53
CA ARG A 168 24.19 3.74 5.95
C ARG A 168 23.60 5.02 6.53
N GLU A 169 24.15 6.19 6.21
CA GLU A 169 23.62 7.49 6.65
C GLU A 169 22.25 7.80 6.02
N ALA A 170 22.03 7.40 4.77
CA ALA A 170 20.76 7.59 4.09
C ALA A 170 19.67 6.61 4.51
N GLY A 171 20.04 5.39 4.98
CA GLY A 171 19.08 4.29 5.25
C GLY A 171 18.63 3.52 3.99
N TYR A 172 19.22 3.84 2.82
CA TYR A 172 18.93 3.20 1.52
C TYR A 172 20.07 3.40 0.53
N GLY A 173 20.10 2.57 -0.51
CA GLY A 173 21.10 2.66 -1.57
C GLY A 173 20.69 3.57 -2.73
N PRO A 174 21.66 3.96 -3.61
CA PRO A 174 21.44 4.92 -4.70
C PRO A 174 20.39 4.46 -5.72
N GLY A 175 20.31 3.15 -6.00
CA GLY A 175 19.30 2.61 -6.89
C GLY A 175 17.88 2.77 -6.34
N CYS A 176 17.70 2.55 -5.04
CA CYS A 176 16.42 2.77 -4.39
C CYS A 176 16.08 4.26 -4.30
N ALA A 177 17.07 5.11 -3.98
CA ALA A 177 16.88 6.55 -3.99
C ALA A 177 16.31 7.04 -5.32
N LYS A 178 16.92 6.63 -6.43
CA LYS A 178 16.44 6.99 -7.77
C LYS A 178 15.01 6.51 -8.04
N ASN A 179 14.71 5.25 -7.69
CA ASN A 179 13.40 4.63 -7.99
C ASN A 179 12.25 5.22 -7.18
N TYR A 180 12.53 5.70 -5.97
CA TYR A 180 11.53 6.25 -5.04
C TYR A 180 11.60 7.78 -4.92
N GLY A 181 12.36 8.47 -5.77
CA GLY A 181 12.49 9.92 -5.75
C GLY A 181 13.03 10.46 -4.42
N LEU A 182 14.06 9.79 -3.87
CA LEU A 182 14.69 10.15 -2.60
C LEU A 182 16.01 10.88 -2.83
N ASP A 183 16.38 11.74 -1.89
CA ASP A 183 17.69 12.40 -1.88
C ASP A 183 18.79 11.39 -1.52
N TYR A 184 19.93 11.46 -2.22
CA TYR A 184 21.02 10.54 -1.97
C TYR A 184 22.39 11.22 -2.12
#